data_eebe4d44da4bb467a5c3ed2bb31d6c4c
#
_entry.id   eebe4d44da4bb467a5c3ed2bb31d6c4c
#
_cell.length_a   1.000
_cell.length_b   1.000
_cell.length_c   1.000
_cell.angle_alpha   90.00
_cell.angle_beta   90.00
_cell.angle_gamma   90.00
#
_symmetry.space_group_name_H-M   'P 1'
#
loop_
_entity.id
_entity.type
_entity.pdbx_description
1 polymer ?
#
loop_
_entity_poly.entity_id
_entity_poly.type
_entity_poly.pdbx_seq_one_letter_code
_entity_poly.pdbx_strand_id
1 'polypeptide(L)'
;MKVEDIIKAVRWCIDEESNNFSSITDEKDDLYMDNIIKAKINDALHWIAVTASSSAALVDSKKIGTSSATLQVQDYDTQKGIGVITMDANTEVINISRIRGNGWYKAVVPIEDTQDEAVMMFDDTAKGTIDRPQAAIMRENPLKILLQPKPTEAVISYVGVPKNVSTTDSTDVAIPDRLKNAFIYYLAFLLLSAYDDTKATQMYTIALQQLGVSQTSK
;
A
#
# COMPACT_ATOMS: atom_id res chain seq x y z
N MET A 1 -0.13 15.47 1.42
CA MET A 1 -0.01 16.15 2.73
C MET A 1 1.47 16.32 3.00
N LYS A 2 1.93 17.53 3.35
CA LYS A 2 3.36 17.75 3.61
C LYS A 2 3.79 17.11 4.94
N VAL A 3 5.05 16.71 5.01
CA VAL A 3 5.60 16.09 6.24
C VAL A 3 5.49 17.04 7.44
N GLU A 4 5.72 18.35 7.25
CA GLU A 4 5.55 19.36 8.31
C GLU A 4 4.12 19.42 8.86
N ASP A 5 3.10 19.24 7.99
CA ASP A 5 1.68 19.23 8.41
C ASP A 5 1.33 17.94 9.17
N ILE A 6 1.95 16.83 8.76
CA ILE A 6 1.83 15.53 9.47
C ILE A 6 2.37 15.68 10.89
N ILE A 7 3.58 16.23 11.04
CA ILE A 7 4.21 16.43 12.33
C ILE A 7 3.32 17.29 13.25
N LYS A 8 2.85 18.44 12.76
CA LYS A 8 1.95 19.31 13.51
C LYS A 8 0.68 18.60 13.94
N ALA A 9 0.05 17.86 13.03
CA ALA A 9 -1.20 17.15 13.33
C ALA A 9 -1.01 16.02 14.35
N VAL A 10 0.09 15.28 14.26
CA VAL A 10 0.42 14.20 15.22
C VAL A 10 0.71 14.78 16.59
N ARG A 11 1.51 15.86 16.69
CA ARG A 11 1.78 16.55 17.95
C ARG A 11 0.48 17.04 18.61
N TRP A 12 -0.39 17.65 17.82
CA TRP A 12 -1.68 18.12 18.30
C TRP A 12 -2.53 16.97 18.87
N CYS A 13 -2.61 15.82 18.19
CA CYS A 13 -3.31 14.65 18.71
C CYS A 13 -2.73 14.12 20.03
N ILE A 14 -1.41 14.17 20.19
CA ILE A 14 -0.74 13.71 21.41
C ILE A 14 -0.94 14.71 22.54
N ASP A 15 -0.86 16.01 22.28
CA ASP A 15 -0.97 17.08 23.30
C ASP A 15 -2.40 17.30 23.78
N GLU A 16 -3.42 17.18 22.93
CA GLU A 16 -4.83 17.32 23.34
C GLU A 16 -5.24 16.30 24.41
N GLU A 17 -4.64 15.11 24.39
CA GLU A 17 -4.93 14.06 25.35
C GLU A 17 -4.04 14.15 26.61
N SER A 18 -2.94 14.89 26.57
CA SER A 18 -2.00 14.97 27.68
C SER A 18 -1.75 16.39 28.18
N ASN A 19 -2.57 16.87 29.12
CA ASN A 19 -2.25 18.05 29.93
C ASN A 19 -0.92 17.92 30.73
N ASN A 20 -0.17 16.84 30.55
CA ASN A 20 1.08 16.53 31.25
C ASN A 20 2.35 16.67 30.39
N PHE A 21 2.23 16.89 29.08
CA PHE A 21 3.40 17.08 28.19
C PHE A 21 3.85 18.55 28.08
N SER A 22 3.20 19.46 28.83
CA SER A 22 3.56 20.89 28.85
C SER A 22 4.91 21.22 29.47
N SER A 23 5.69 20.21 29.89
CA SER A 23 7.03 20.42 30.47
C SER A 23 8.20 20.00 29.56
N ILE A 24 7.93 19.52 28.34
CA ILE A 24 8.98 19.19 27.37
C ILE A 24 9.07 20.35 26.36
N THR A 25 9.58 21.49 26.81
CA THR A 25 9.74 22.70 25.99
C THR A 25 11.20 23.02 25.67
N ASP A 26 12.09 22.04 25.62
CA ASP A 26 13.42 22.23 25.08
C ASP A 26 13.41 22.00 23.57
N GLU A 27 13.90 22.97 22.78
CA GLU A 27 14.01 22.88 21.32
C GLU A 27 14.70 21.60 20.83
N LYS A 28 15.55 20.98 21.65
CA LYS A 28 16.21 19.70 21.37
C LYS A 28 15.25 18.51 21.43
N ASP A 29 14.32 18.51 22.35
CA ASP A 29 13.32 17.45 22.49
C ASP A 29 12.30 17.52 21.37
N ASP A 30 11.98 18.71 20.91
CA ASP A 30 11.13 18.95 19.75
C ASP A 30 11.70 18.37 18.45
N LEU A 31 12.97 18.62 18.21
CA LEU A 31 13.66 18.07 17.02
C LEU A 31 13.78 16.54 17.09
N TYR A 32 13.98 15.99 18.28
CA TYR A 32 14.03 14.55 18.49
C TYR A 32 12.69 13.89 18.21
N MET A 33 11.59 14.46 18.71
CA MET A 33 10.23 13.99 18.44
C MET A 33 9.91 14.04 16.96
N ASP A 34 10.25 15.11 16.25
CA ASP A 34 10.04 15.23 14.81
C ASP A 34 10.76 14.11 14.03
N ASN A 35 11.97 13.78 14.41
CA ASN A 35 12.74 12.72 13.77
C ASN A 35 12.10 11.33 14.00
N ILE A 36 11.54 11.09 15.19
CA ILE A 36 10.81 9.85 15.48
C ILE A 36 9.54 9.77 14.65
N ILE A 37 8.76 10.86 14.57
CA ILE A 37 7.55 10.94 13.73
C ILE A 37 7.91 10.62 12.28
N LYS A 38 8.94 11.27 11.74
CA LYS A 38 9.42 11.05 10.37
C LYS A 38 9.80 9.58 10.12
N ALA A 39 10.49 8.95 11.06
CA ALA A 39 10.90 7.55 10.96
C ALA A 39 9.69 6.58 10.89
N LYS A 40 8.55 6.96 11.49
CA LYS A 40 7.35 6.12 11.53
C LYS A 40 6.37 6.34 10.37
N ILE A 41 6.60 7.33 9.51
CA ILE A 41 5.72 7.63 8.36
C ILE A 41 5.56 6.41 7.45
N ASN A 42 6.64 5.71 7.11
CA ASN A 42 6.59 4.54 6.24
C ASN A 42 5.80 3.39 6.87
N ASP A 43 5.99 3.13 8.17
CA ASP A 43 5.27 2.09 8.90
C ASP A 43 3.75 2.37 8.86
N ALA A 44 3.37 3.64 9.06
CA ALA A 44 1.97 4.05 9.03
C ALA A 44 1.36 3.99 7.62
N LEU A 45 2.11 4.35 6.58
CA LEU A 45 1.66 4.22 5.19
C LEU A 45 1.42 2.75 4.81
N HIS A 46 2.34 1.88 5.18
CA HIS A 46 2.21 0.44 4.94
C HIS A 46 0.98 -0.13 5.65
N TRP A 47 0.81 0.18 6.95
CA TRP A 47 -0.34 -0.28 7.71
C TRP A 47 -1.67 0.16 7.08
N ILE A 48 -1.80 1.43 6.70
CA ILE A 48 -3.02 1.94 6.07
C ILE A 48 -3.26 1.27 4.71
N ALA A 49 -2.23 1.07 3.90
CA ALA A 49 -2.37 0.43 2.59
C ALA A 49 -2.89 -1.01 2.73
N VAL A 50 -2.36 -1.77 3.69
CA VAL A 50 -2.79 -3.13 3.98
C VAL A 50 -4.21 -3.14 4.56
N THR A 51 -4.48 -2.32 5.59
CA THR A 51 -5.75 -2.31 6.30
C THR A 51 -6.88 -1.77 5.41
N ALA A 52 -6.62 -0.69 4.66
CA ALA A 52 -7.58 -0.11 3.74
C ALA A 52 -7.86 -1.01 2.53
N SER A 53 -6.89 -1.77 2.05
CA SER A 53 -7.09 -2.69 0.92
C SER A 53 -7.99 -3.87 1.27
N SER A 54 -8.05 -4.26 2.55
CA SER A 54 -8.91 -5.34 3.05
C SER A 54 -10.34 -4.88 3.38
N SER A 55 -10.59 -3.59 3.47
CA SER A 55 -11.92 -3.05 3.81
C SER A 55 -12.79 -2.91 2.57
N ALA A 56 -13.96 -3.56 2.55
CA ALA A 56 -14.95 -3.45 1.49
C ALA A 56 -15.46 -2.01 1.27
N ALA A 57 -15.47 -1.18 2.31
CA ALA A 57 -15.88 0.23 2.25
C ALA A 57 -14.94 1.11 1.40
N LEU A 58 -13.77 0.60 1.03
CA LEU A 58 -12.74 1.33 0.30
C LEU A 58 -12.63 0.94 -1.18
N VAL A 59 -13.51 0.04 -1.67
CA VAL A 59 -13.46 -0.48 -3.05
C VAL A 59 -13.64 0.62 -4.09
N ASP A 60 -14.48 1.61 -3.84
CA ASP A 60 -14.87 2.64 -4.82
C ASP A 60 -14.06 3.94 -4.74
N SER A 61 -13.09 4.04 -3.87
CA SER A 61 -12.33 5.28 -3.68
C SER A 61 -10.86 5.12 -4.04
N LYS A 62 -10.22 6.24 -4.35
CA LYS A 62 -8.77 6.30 -4.50
C LYS A 62 -8.10 5.86 -3.21
N LYS A 63 -7.52 4.65 -3.22
CA LYS A 63 -6.78 4.08 -2.10
C LYS A 63 -5.40 4.72 -2.02
N ILE A 64 -4.80 4.69 -0.83
CA ILE A 64 -3.38 5.02 -0.68
C ILE A 64 -2.55 4.13 -1.60
N GLY A 65 -1.60 4.75 -2.29
CA GLY A 65 -0.72 4.05 -3.21
C GLY A 65 -1.42 3.36 -4.39
N THR A 66 -2.76 3.55 -4.58
CA THR A 66 -3.42 3.00 -5.75
C THR A 66 -2.92 3.70 -7.00
N SER A 67 -2.35 2.91 -7.87
CA SER A 67 -1.74 3.37 -9.10
C SER A 67 -2.28 2.59 -10.28
N SER A 68 -2.26 3.21 -11.44
CA SER A 68 -2.49 2.54 -12.73
C SER A 68 -1.29 2.86 -13.61
N ALA A 69 -0.57 1.84 -13.99
CA ALA A 69 0.60 1.97 -14.85
C ALA A 69 0.40 1.18 -16.14
N THR A 70 0.80 1.78 -17.26
CA THR A 70 0.97 1.07 -18.52
C THR A 70 2.42 0.63 -18.64
N LEU A 71 2.66 -0.66 -18.66
CA LEU A 71 3.98 -1.24 -18.65
C LEU A 71 4.20 -2.09 -19.90
N GLN A 72 5.42 -2.04 -20.44
CA GLN A 72 5.84 -2.89 -21.55
C GLN A 72 6.04 -4.31 -21.07
N VAL A 73 5.63 -5.27 -21.88
CA VAL A 73 5.71 -6.69 -21.56
C VAL A 73 6.92 -7.30 -22.29
N GLN A 74 7.84 -7.85 -21.53
CA GLN A 74 9.00 -8.55 -22.03
C GLN A 74 8.67 -10.03 -22.31
N ASP A 75 9.54 -10.71 -23.07
CA ASP A 75 9.44 -12.15 -23.24
C ASP A 75 9.87 -12.91 -21.98
N TYR A 76 9.05 -13.87 -21.55
CA TYR A 76 9.40 -14.84 -20.52
C TYR A 76 9.59 -16.23 -21.14
N ASP A 77 8.58 -16.73 -21.84
CA ASP A 77 8.64 -17.96 -22.61
C ASP A 77 7.98 -17.74 -23.98
N THR A 78 8.81 -17.60 -24.99
CA THR A 78 8.36 -17.34 -26.38
C THR A 78 7.60 -18.51 -26.98
N GLN A 79 7.96 -19.75 -26.63
CA GLN A 79 7.32 -20.95 -27.16
C GLN A 79 5.89 -21.08 -26.66
N LYS A 80 5.67 -20.68 -25.42
CA LYS A 80 4.35 -20.72 -24.76
C LYS A 80 3.57 -19.40 -24.86
N GLY A 81 4.17 -18.38 -25.46
CA GLY A 81 3.55 -17.05 -25.58
C GLY A 81 3.32 -16.38 -24.24
N ILE A 82 4.22 -16.59 -23.28
CA ILE A 82 4.18 -15.98 -21.96
C ILE A 82 5.07 -14.73 -21.94
N GLY A 83 4.50 -13.62 -21.49
CA GLY A 83 5.22 -12.38 -21.23
C GLY A 83 5.43 -12.15 -19.75
N VAL A 84 6.34 -11.26 -19.40
CA VAL A 84 6.63 -10.85 -18.03
C VAL A 84 6.67 -9.34 -17.91
N ILE A 85 6.11 -8.83 -16.81
CA ILE A 85 6.28 -7.47 -16.34
C ILE A 85 7.05 -7.52 -15.03
N THR A 86 8.06 -6.66 -14.92
CA THR A 86 8.80 -6.44 -13.67
C THR A 86 8.33 -5.13 -13.08
N MET A 87 7.83 -5.17 -11.83
CA MET A 87 7.39 -3.97 -11.11
C MET A 87 8.59 -3.16 -10.61
N ASP A 88 8.35 -1.89 -10.29
CA ASP A 88 9.40 -1.03 -9.74
C ASP A 88 9.92 -1.58 -8.41
N ALA A 89 11.25 -1.74 -8.32
CA ALA A 89 11.93 -2.26 -7.14
C ALA A 89 11.76 -1.36 -5.88
N ASN A 90 11.47 -0.06 -6.08
CA ASN A 90 11.28 0.91 -4.99
C ASN A 90 9.85 0.95 -4.47
N THR A 91 8.93 0.21 -5.09
CA THR A 91 7.53 0.12 -4.68
C THR A 91 7.27 -1.27 -4.10
N GLU A 92 6.74 -1.31 -2.88
CA GLU A 92 6.16 -2.51 -2.31
C GLU A 92 4.72 -2.64 -2.80
N VAL A 93 4.45 -3.66 -3.61
CA VAL A 93 3.11 -3.93 -4.14
C VAL A 93 2.34 -4.77 -3.13
N ILE A 94 1.30 -4.19 -2.56
CA ILE A 94 0.44 -4.85 -1.55
C ILE A 94 -0.61 -5.73 -2.22
N ASN A 95 -1.25 -5.20 -3.27
CA ASN A 95 -2.32 -5.91 -3.97
C ASN A 95 -2.42 -5.45 -5.41
N ILE A 96 -2.67 -6.39 -6.33
CA ILE A 96 -2.97 -6.10 -7.72
C ILE A 96 -4.44 -6.40 -7.96
N SER A 97 -5.22 -5.37 -8.21
CA SER A 97 -6.66 -5.50 -8.37
C SER A 97 -7.08 -5.87 -9.78
N ARG A 98 -6.29 -5.50 -10.79
CA ARG A 98 -6.67 -5.68 -12.18
C ARG A 98 -5.47 -5.57 -13.11
N ILE A 99 -5.44 -6.44 -14.13
CA ILE A 99 -4.50 -6.38 -15.25
C ILE A 99 -5.27 -6.46 -16.55
N ARG A 100 -4.93 -5.59 -17.50
CA ARG A 100 -5.49 -5.62 -18.86
C ARG A 100 -4.37 -5.50 -19.88
N GLY A 101 -4.08 -6.59 -20.58
CA GLY A 101 -3.18 -6.60 -21.72
C GLY A 101 -3.79 -5.94 -22.95
N ASN A 102 -2.95 -5.30 -23.75
CA ASN A 102 -3.38 -4.79 -25.07
C ASN A 102 -3.82 -5.97 -25.94
N GLY A 103 -4.97 -5.82 -26.58
CA GLY A 103 -5.60 -6.87 -27.38
C GLY A 103 -6.41 -7.91 -26.58
N TRP A 104 -6.40 -7.86 -25.25
CA TRP A 104 -7.26 -8.72 -24.43
C TRP A 104 -8.70 -8.21 -24.38
N TYR A 105 -9.68 -9.10 -24.54
CA TYR A 105 -11.08 -8.71 -24.46
C TYR A 105 -11.54 -8.36 -23.06
N LYS A 106 -10.92 -8.96 -22.05
CA LYS A 106 -11.22 -8.66 -20.64
C LYS A 106 -9.96 -8.46 -19.80
N ALA A 107 -10.14 -7.78 -18.68
CA ALA A 107 -9.10 -7.71 -17.65
C ALA A 107 -9.22 -8.92 -16.71
N VAL A 108 -8.11 -9.24 -16.07
CA VAL A 108 -8.01 -10.35 -15.09
C VAL A 108 -7.46 -9.86 -13.77
N VAL A 109 -7.78 -10.58 -12.72
CA VAL A 109 -7.09 -10.50 -11.43
C VAL A 109 -6.02 -11.58 -11.46
N PRO A 110 -4.76 -11.25 -11.17
CA PRO A 110 -3.71 -12.25 -11.19
C PRO A 110 -3.87 -13.24 -10.03
N ILE A 111 -3.42 -14.45 -10.25
CA ILE A 111 -3.32 -15.51 -9.23
C ILE A 111 -1.89 -15.59 -8.71
N GLU A 112 -1.67 -16.19 -7.54
CA GLU A 112 -0.33 -16.47 -7.04
C GLU A 112 0.31 -17.63 -7.83
N ASP A 113 1.62 -17.58 -8.04
CA ASP A 113 2.37 -18.60 -8.78
C ASP A 113 2.37 -19.99 -8.10
N THR A 114 2.07 -20.02 -6.81
CA THR A 114 1.94 -21.27 -6.03
C THR A 114 0.60 -21.97 -6.21
N GLN A 115 -0.36 -21.37 -6.91
CA GLN A 115 -1.66 -21.98 -7.19
C GLN A 115 -1.59 -22.91 -8.41
N ASP A 116 -2.31 -24.01 -8.36
CA ASP A 116 -2.32 -25.00 -9.45
C ASP A 116 -2.71 -24.39 -10.80
N GLU A 117 -3.59 -23.38 -10.79
CA GLU A 117 -4.00 -22.65 -11.99
C GLU A 117 -2.84 -21.89 -12.65
N ALA A 118 -1.84 -21.46 -11.88
CA ALA A 118 -0.65 -20.80 -12.44
C ALA A 118 0.20 -21.78 -13.23
N VAL A 119 0.25 -23.03 -12.80
CA VAL A 119 0.96 -24.10 -13.52
C VAL A 119 0.34 -24.37 -14.88
N MET A 120 -0.99 -24.18 -15.01
CA MET A 120 -1.71 -24.34 -16.28
C MET A 120 -1.26 -23.35 -17.36
N MET A 121 -0.67 -22.21 -17.01
CA MET A 121 -0.09 -21.30 -18.01
C MET A 121 1.02 -21.95 -18.83
N PHE A 122 1.66 -22.97 -18.27
CA PHE A 122 2.73 -23.73 -18.93
C PHE A 122 2.24 -24.98 -19.65
N ASP A 123 0.96 -25.31 -19.56
CA ASP A 123 0.33 -26.43 -20.26
C ASP A 123 -0.20 -25.96 -21.62
N ASP A 124 0.20 -26.67 -22.69
CA ASP A 124 -0.22 -26.32 -24.05
C ASP A 124 -1.73 -26.46 -24.29
N THR A 125 -2.42 -27.27 -23.48
CA THR A 125 -3.86 -27.50 -23.60
C THR A 125 -4.72 -26.51 -22.81
N ALA A 126 -4.13 -25.89 -21.77
CA ALA A 126 -4.83 -24.98 -20.84
C ALA A 126 -4.36 -23.52 -20.92
N LYS A 127 -3.52 -23.21 -21.90
CA LYS A 127 -2.93 -21.87 -22.06
C LYS A 127 -3.98 -20.76 -22.22
N GLY A 128 -3.63 -19.58 -21.71
CA GLY A 128 -4.47 -18.38 -21.85
C GLY A 128 -4.67 -17.95 -23.30
N THR A 129 -5.84 -17.43 -23.59
CA THR A 129 -6.23 -16.86 -24.89
C THR A 129 -6.67 -15.40 -24.69
N ILE A 130 -6.85 -14.66 -25.80
CA ILE A 130 -7.33 -13.26 -25.75
C ILE A 130 -8.72 -13.13 -25.09
N ASP A 131 -9.56 -14.19 -25.18
CA ASP A 131 -10.88 -14.26 -24.54
C ASP A 131 -10.79 -14.70 -23.07
N ARG A 132 -9.80 -15.51 -22.74
CA ARG A 132 -9.54 -16.08 -21.42
C ARG A 132 -8.09 -15.86 -21.02
N PRO A 133 -7.66 -14.59 -20.88
CA PRO A 133 -6.29 -14.31 -20.52
C PRO A 133 -6.02 -14.75 -19.08
N GLN A 134 -4.76 -15.08 -18.83
CA GLN A 134 -4.27 -15.51 -17.52
C GLN A 134 -3.13 -14.59 -17.08
N ALA A 135 -3.02 -14.39 -15.77
CA ALA A 135 -1.93 -13.66 -15.15
C ALA A 135 -1.55 -14.31 -13.82
N ALA A 136 -0.26 -14.43 -13.56
CA ALA A 136 0.26 -14.97 -12.31
C ALA A 136 1.30 -14.05 -11.69
N ILE A 137 1.32 -13.95 -10.37
CA ILE A 137 2.27 -13.15 -9.60
C ILE A 137 3.40 -14.05 -9.14
N MET A 138 4.62 -13.71 -9.51
CA MET A 138 5.84 -14.30 -8.95
C MET A 138 6.38 -13.35 -7.87
N ARG A 139 6.36 -13.79 -6.62
CA ARG A 139 6.83 -12.98 -5.49
C ARG A 139 8.35 -12.99 -5.38
N GLU A 140 8.98 -12.43 -6.39
CA GLU A 140 10.40 -12.16 -6.42
C GLU A 140 10.69 -10.71 -5.99
N ASN A 141 11.92 -10.35 -5.86
CA ASN A 141 12.33 -8.96 -5.63
C ASN A 141 13.26 -8.50 -6.79
N PRO A 142 12.79 -7.65 -7.70
CA PRO A 142 11.44 -7.04 -7.77
C PRO A 142 10.32 -8.01 -8.15
N LEU A 143 9.08 -7.68 -7.78
CA LEU A 143 7.88 -8.46 -8.09
C LEU A 143 7.73 -8.60 -9.61
N LYS A 144 7.46 -9.82 -10.06
CA LYS A 144 7.18 -10.11 -11.47
C LYS A 144 5.75 -10.59 -11.67
N ILE A 145 5.21 -10.32 -12.85
CA ILE A 145 3.87 -10.73 -13.24
C ILE A 145 3.96 -11.42 -14.59
N LEU A 146 3.56 -12.68 -14.65
CA LEU A 146 3.44 -13.43 -15.89
C LEU A 146 2.10 -13.17 -16.53
N LEU A 147 2.08 -13.05 -17.87
CA LEU A 147 0.90 -12.72 -18.66
C LEU A 147 0.78 -13.66 -19.86
N GLN A 148 -0.39 -14.26 -20.05
CA GLN A 148 -0.66 -15.12 -21.20
C GLN A 148 -2.09 -14.91 -21.74
N PRO A 149 -2.27 -14.75 -23.07
CA PRO A 149 -1.20 -14.63 -24.08
C PRO A 149 -0.42 -13.34 -23.88
N LYS A 150 0.86 -13.32 -24.24
CA LYS A 150 1.71 -12.14 -24.12
C LYS A 150 1.14 -10.95 -24.89
N PRO A 151 0.75 -9.84 -24.22
CA PRO A 151 0.44 -8.58 -24.89
C PRO A 151 1.73 -7.79 -25.16
N THR A 152 1.69 -6.74 -25.98
CA THR A 152 2.81 -5.82 -26.15
C THR A 152 3.00 -4.93 -24.90
N GLU A 153 1.88 -4.53 -24.32
CA GLU A 153 1.82 -3.71 -23.11
C GLU A 153 0.62 -4.11 -22.27
N ALA A 154 0.66 -3.81 -20.98
CA ALA A 154 -0.47 -4.04 -20.11
C ALA A 154 -0.69 -2.89 -19.13
N VAL A 155 -1.96 -2.60 -18.85
CA VAL A 155 -2.37 -1.67 -17.79
C VAL A 155 -2.59 -2.48 -16.52
N ILE A 156 -1.87 -2.12 -15.46
CA ILE A 156 -1.96 -2.75 -14.15
C ILE A 156 -2.54 -1.74 -13.17
N SER A 157 -3.58 -2.14 -12.45
CA SER A 157 -4.12 -1.38 -11.32
C SER A 157 -3.73 -2.08 -10.02
N TYR A 158 -3.01 -1.38 -9.16
CA TYR A 158 -2.45 -1.97 -7.94
C TYR A 158 -2.46 -0.99 -6.77
N VAL A 159 -2.34 -1.51 -5.58
CA VAL A 159 -2.04 -0.77 -4.36
C VAL A 159 -0.58 -1.04 -4.03
N GLY A 160 0.20 0.03 -3.96
CA GLY A 160 1.62 -0.05 -3.63
C GLY A 160 2.04 1.09 -2.71
N VAL A 161 3.08 0.88 -1.95
CA VAL A 161 3.67 1.86 -1.05
C VAL A 161 5.14 2.03 -1.44
N PRO A 162 5.66 3.26 -1.52
CA PRO A 162 7.08 3.47 -1.67
C PRO A 162 7.84 2.82 -0.51
N LYS A 163 8.88 2.04 -0.79
CA LYS A 163 9.71 1.42 0.25
C LYS A 163 10.41 2.45 1.14
N ASN A 164 10.75 3.59 0.54
CA ASN A 164 11.40 4.70 1.23
C ASN A 164 10.76 6.01 0.80
N VAL A 165 9.97 6.61 1.67
CA VAL A 165 9.48 7.98 1.48
C VAL A 165 10.54 8.95 1.97
N SER A 166 10.89 9.94 1.15
CA SER A 166 11.70 11.06 1.63
C SER A 166 10.92 11.79 2.73
N THR A 167 11.55 11.96 3.88
CA THR A 167 10.94 12.58 5.07
C THR A 167 11.43 14.01 5.30
N THR A 168 11.84 14.71 4.24
CA THR A 168 12.10 16.15 4.31
C THR A 168 10.79 16.91 4.51
N ASP A 169 10.80 18.00 5.26
CA ASP A 169 9.59 18.74 5.67
C ASP A 169 8.72 19.20 4.51
N SER A 170 9.34 19.52 3.36
CA SER A 170 8.65 19.92 2.15
C SER A 170 8.09 18.78 1.30
N THR A 171 8.37 17.52 1.65
CA THR A 171 7.92 16.36 0.87
C THR A 171 6.42 16.17 1.02
N ASP A 172 5.73 15.98 -0.10
CA ASP A 172 4.33 15.60 -0.11
C ASP A 172 4.17 14.08 -0.01
N VAL A 173 3.53 13.64 1.07
CA VAL A 173 3.10 12.25 1.26
C VAL A 173 1.72 12.09 0.61
N ALA A 174 1.62 11.17 -0.34
CA ALA A 174 0.38 10.93 -1.10
C ALA A 174 -0.62 10.14 -0.26
N ILE A 175 -1.44 10.84 0.52
CA ILE A 175 -2.52 10.28 1.34
C ILE A 175 -3.85 10.84 0.88
N PRO A 176 -4.84 10.00 0.49
CA PRO A 176 -6.20 10.45 0.20
C PRO A 176 -6.83 11.17 1.40
N ASP A 177 -7.56 12.26 1.15
CA ASP A 177 -8.09 13.13 2.20
C ASP A 177 -8.88 12.38 3.29
N ARG A 178 -9.68 11.41 2.89
CA ARG A 178 -10.49 10.62 3.82
C ARG A 178 -9.68 9.67 4.71
N LEU A 179 -8.43 9.36 4.36
CA LEU A 179 -7.55 8.49 5.14
C LEU A 179 -6.57 9.27 6.01
N LYS A 180 -6.52 10.60 5.88
CA LYS A 180 -5.59 11.44 6.64
C LYS A 180 -5.74 11.27 8.14
N ASN A 181 -6.98 11.30 8.64
CA ASN A 181 -7.23 11.16 10.07
C ASN A 181 -6.78 9.78 10.58
N ALA A 182 -7.13 8.70 9.87
CA ALA A 182 -6.69 7.35 10.24
C ALA A 182 -5.16 7.25 10.29
N PHE A 183 -4.48 7.88 9.33
CA PHE A 183 -3.02 7.94 9.27
C PHE A 183 -2.42 8.68 10.47
N ILE A 184 -2.94 9.85 10.81
CA ILE A 184 -2.47 10.66 11.95
C ILE A 184 -2.67 9.92 13.27
N TYR A 185 -3.87 9.35 13.51
CA TYR A 185 -4.14 8.59 14.72
C TYR A 185 -3.29 7.33 14.83
N TYR A 186 -2.99 6.66 13.71
CA TYR A 186 -2.10 5.52 13.75
C TYR A 186 -0.64 5.91 14.01
N LEU A 187 -0.17 7.03 13.48
CA LEU A 187 1.14 7.58 13.85
C LEU A 187 1.21 7.93 15.34
N ALA A 188 0.17 8.58 15.88
CA ALA A 188 0.08 8.85 17.30
C ALA A 188 0.10 7.56 18.15
N PHE A 189 -0.59 6.50 17.72
CA PHE A 189 -0.50 5.17 18.32
C PHE A 189 0.94 4.64 18.35
N LEU A 190 1.66 4.67 17.20
CA LEU A 190 3.02 4.17 17.12
C LEU A 190 3.99 4.90 18.06
N LEU A 191 3.75 6.18 18.32
CA LEU A 191 4.55 6.98 19.23
C LEU A 191 4.21 6.69 20.69
N LEU A 192 2.92 6.64 21.02
CA LEU A 192 2.44 6.43 22.38
C LEU A 192 2.64 5.01 22.88
N SER A 193 2.69 4.02 21.98
CA SER A 193 2.87 2.60 22.34
C SER A 193 4.14 2.31 23.16
N ALA A 194 5.13 3.20 23.09
CA ALA A 194 6.35 3.10 23.89
C ALA A 194 6.22 3.71 25.32
N TYR A 195 5.18 4.50 25.59
CA TYR A 195 5.08 5.33 26.79
C TYR A 195 3.75 5.20 27.55
N ASP A 196 2.64 4.96 26.85
CA ASP A 196 1.29 4.92 27.42
C ASP A 196 0.39 3.97 26.63
N ASP A 197 0.30 2.72 27.10
CA ASP A 197 -0.50 1.67 26.44
C ASP A 197 -2.00 2.01 26.36
N THR A 198 -2.53 2.73 27.34
CA THR A 198 -3.96 3.06 27.39
C THR A 198 -4.31 4.07 26.29
N LYS A 199 -3.54 5.16 26.21
CA LYS A 199 -3.74 6.18 25.17
C LYS A 199 -3.42 5.63 23.78
N ALA A 200 -2.36 4.84 23.65
CA ALA A 200 -2.03 4.16 22.40
C ALA A 200 -3.21 3.32 21.91
N THR A 201 -3.83 2.53 22.76
CA THR A 201 -4.99 1.70 22.41
C THR A 201 -6.18 2.56 21.95
N GLN A 202 -6.41 3.71 22.58
CA GLN A 202 -7.46 4.66 22.15
C GLN A 202 -7.17 5.20 20.75
N MET A 203 -5.94 5.66 20.48
CA MET A 203 -5.54 6.15 19.15
C MET A 203 -5.70 5.10 18.08
N TYR A 204 -5.29 3.86 18.36
CA TYR A 204 -5.48 2.74 17.43
C TYR A 204 -6.95 2.46 17.14
N THR A 205 -7.80 2.48 18.17
CA THR A 205 -9.24 2.27 18.02
C THR A 205 -9.86 3.36 17.15
N ILE A 206 -9.49 4.63 17.37
CA ILE A 206 -9.95 5.75 16.55
C ILE A 206 -9.47 5.58 15.10
N ALA A 207 -8.21 5.20 14.88
CA ALA A 207 -7.68 4.96 13.54
C ALA A 207 -8.50 3.90 12.77
N LEU A 208 -8.85 2.79 13.42
CA LEU A 208 -9.70 1.74 12.83
C LEU A 208 -11.12 2.24 12.53
N GLN A 209 -11.72 3.02 13.45
CA GLN A 209 -13.03 3.63 13.23
C GLN A 209 -13.04 4.57 12.03
N GLN A 210 -12.00 5.39 11.88
CA GLN A 210 -11.85 6.29 10.73
C GLN A 210 -11.69 5.53 9.38
N LEU A 211 -11.19 4.29 9.42
CA LEU A 211 -11.14 3.40 8.27
C LEU A 211 -12.48 2.69 8.00
N GLY A 212 -13.47 2.81 8.89
CA GLY A 212 -14.72 2.07 8.82
C GLY A 212 -14.55 0.57 9.11
N VAL A 213 -13.46 0.18 9.76
CA VAL A 213 -13.22 -1.20 10.20
C VAL A 213 -13.85 -1.34 11.59
N SER A 214 -15.02 -1.99 11.66
CA SER A 214 -15.62 -2.33 12.95
C SER A 214 -14.79 -3.44 13.61
N GLN A 215 -14.33 -3.20 14.83
CA GLN A 215 -13.84 -4.28 15.68
C GLN A 215 -15.04 -5.18 16.01
N THR A 216 -15.18 -6.29 15.32
CA THR A 216 -16.01 -7.39 15.82
C THR A 216 -15.30 -7.93 17.05
N SER A 217 -15.78 -7.52 18.23
CA SER A 217 -15.41 -8.15 19.50
C SER A 217 -15.75 -9.64 19.37
N LYS A 218 -14.71 -10.48 19.36
CA LYS A 218 -14.85 -11.90 19.58
C LYS A 218 -15.01 -12.18 21.05
#